data_36419fb6dac82f55d7b9652f1be73a38
#
_entry.id   36419fb6dac82f55d7b9652f1be73a38
#
_cell.length_a   1.000
_cell.length_b   1.000
_cell.length_c   1.000
_cell.angle_alpha   90.00
_cell.angle_beta   90.00
_cell.angle_gamma   90.00
#
_symmetry.space_group_name_H-M   'P 1'
#
loop_
_entity.id
_entity.type
_entity.pdbx_description
1 polymer ?
#
loop_
_entity_poly.entity_id
_entity_poly.type
_entity_poly.pdbx_seq_one_letter_code
_entity_poly.pdbx_strand_id
1 'polypeptide(L)'
;MGSIFIRLNDARQPVGLDPESFRPRCFRCFRPQSQCYCALLPEIKNQTEIVLVQHVSERDHPFNTARMVRSSLDRTKLVSGDSKRLADANFELGESAGLLYPSSTAMTLSNIPKDERPSQLVVIDGTWPQAKTLVRDLPQLKNLPHYQLVPTQPGNYRIRLEPDDVSLSTLEAVVQALRELEPELLDLNKLIEAFETMVQRQLDHPKVKSSHYSGGRKSGRSLNIPRGLLFPEKSIVVAYGELECRSESEANRRQDLQRGPLVWSAHRLEQSPDSHADNFESFLSPKRPLTRSFLSHLELSKDHFENCETANEFRERWGHFFRDGDTLVVCHP
;
A
#
# COMPACT_ATOMS: atom_id res chain seq x y z
N MET A 1 0.61 16.75 -15.45
CA MET A 1 0.66 16.31 -16.86
C MET A 1 2.11 16.02 -17.20
N GLY A 2 2.46 14.79 -17.42
CA GLY A 2 3.77 14.35 -17.82
C GLY A 2 3.64 13.00 -18.49
N SER A 3 3.30 13.04 -19.79
CA SER A 3 3.32 11.84 -20.63
C SER A 3 4.75 11.33 -20.69
N ILE A 4 4.98 10.14 -20.15
CA ILE A 4 6.27 9.46 -20.29
C ILE A 4 6.25 8.74 -21.63
N PHE A 5 6.74 9.41 -22.68
CA PHE A 5 7.15 8.74 -23.90
C PHE A 5 8.48 8.03 -23.62
N ILE A 6 8.46 6.72 -23.51
CA ILE A 6 9.66 5.90 -23.55
C ILE A 6 10.09 5.81 -25.02
N ARG A 7 11.15 6.57 -25.40
CA ARG A 7 11.84 6.31 -26.66
C ARG A 7 12.55 4.96 -26.56
N LEU A 8 12.07 3.98 -27.28
CA LEU A 8 12.70 2.67 -27.47
C LEU A 8 13.86 2.76 -28.48
N ASN A 9 14.88 3.58 -28.19
CA ASN A 9 16.10 3.61 -29.00
C ASN A 9 17.31 3.54 -28.09
N ASP A 10 17.51 2.40 -27.47
CA ASP A 10 18.81 1.88 -27.05
C ASP A 10 18.64 0.37 -26.85
N ALA A 11 18.82 -0.35 -27.94
CA ALA A 11 18.85 -1.81 -27.95
C ALA A 11 20.14 -2.29 -27.27
N ARG A 12 20.25 -2.13 -25.96
CA ARG A 12 21.13 -2.98 -25.16
C ARG A 12 20.47 -4.34 -25.10
N GLN A 13 21.14 -5.34 -25.65
CA GLN A 13 20.71 -6.72 -25.54
C GLN A 13 20.26 -6.99 -24.09
N PRO A 14 19.07 -7.57 -23.86
CA PRO A 14 18.66 -7.95 -22.54
C PRO A 14 19.70 -8.89 -21.97
N VAL A 15 20.34 -8.51 -20.88
CA VAL A 15 21.14 -9.43 -20.08
C VAL A 15 20.22 -10.60 -19.77
N GLY A 16 20.51 -11.77 -20.33
CA GLY A 16 19.72 -12.98 -20.14
C GLY A 16 19.53 -13.22 -18.63
N LEU A 17 18.37 -12.89 -18.15
CA LEU A 17 18.00 -13.13 -16.75
C LEU A 17 17.60 -14.60 -16.67
N ASP A 18 18.49 -15.41 -16.10
CA ASP A 18 18.22 -16.78 -15.75
C ASP A 18 16.91 -16.86 -14.93
N PRO A 19 15.88 -17.59 -15.40
CA PRO A 19 14.63 -17.77 -14.66
C PRO A 19 14.85 -18.32 -13.24
N GLU A 20 15.89 -19.10 -13.00
CA GLU A 20 16.27 -19.60 -11.68
C GLU A 20 16.84 -18.53 -10.76
N SER A 21 17.20 -17.35 -11.28
CA SER A 21 17.69 -16.23 -10.50
C SER A 21 16.58 -15.49 -9.72
N PHE A 22 15.31 -15.78 -9.98
CA PHE A 22 14.19 -15.12 -9.30
C PHE A 22 13.93 -15.72 -7.92
N ARG A 23 14.10 -14.90 -6.90
CA ARG A 23 13.77 -15.29 -5.54
C ARG A 23 12.25 -15.27 -5.35
N PRO A 24 11.61 -16.41 -5.07
CA PRO A 24 10.18 -16.46 -4.79
C PRO A 24 9.87 -15.56 -3.59
N ARG A 25 8.76 -14.80 -3.67
CA ARG A 25 8.30 -13.91 -2.61
C ARG A 25 7.09 -14.48 -1.89
N CYS A 26 7.03 -14.25 -0.60
CA CYS A 26 5.84 -14.49 0.19
C CYS A 26 4.79 -13.42 -0.11
N PHE A 27 3.58 -13.81 -0.52
CA PHE A 27 2.48 -12.87 -0.79
C PHE A 27 1.88 -12.22 0.46
N ARG A 28 2.20 -12.74 1.64
CA ARG A 28 1.71 -12.24 2.91
C ARG A 28 2.59 -11.13 3.48
N CYS A 29 3.91 -11.33 3.52
CA CYS A 29 4.85 -10.34 4.04
C CYS A 29 5.65 -9.59 2.95
N PHE A 30 5.47 -9.96 1.69
CA PHE A 30 6.16 -9.40 0.51
C PHE A 30 7.69 -9.55 0.53
N ARG A 31 8.23 -10.33 1.46
CA ARG A 31 9.66 -10.64 1.51
C ARG A 31 10.02 -11.85 0.67
N PRO A 32 11.31 -11.99 0.28
CA PRO A 32 11.77 -13.23 -0.32
C PRO A 32 11.39 -14.43 0.58
N GLN A 33 11.06 -15.57 -0.02
CA GLN A 33 10.61 -16.75 0.72
C GLN A 33 11.62 -17.16 1.81
N SER A 34 12.93 -17.09 1.51
CA SER A 34 14.03 -17.38 2.45
C SER A 34 14.10 -16.38 3.63
N GLN A 35 13.46 -15.23 3.51
CA GLN A 35 13.41 -14.17 4.51
C GLN A 35 12.00 -14.01 5.09
N CYS A 36 11.10 -14.92 4.79
CA CYS A 36 9.73 -14.90 5.27
C CYS A 36 9.68 -15.08 6.78
N TYR A 37 8.93 -14.23 7.46
CA TYR A 37 8.72 -14.30 8.91
C TYR A 37 7.29 -14.74 9.30
N CYS A 38 6.42 -14.99 8.34
CA CYS A 38 4.99 -15.23 8.62
C CYS A 38 4.73 -16.42 9.56
N ALA A 39 5.59 -17.44 9.52
CA ALA A 39 5.47 -18.60 10.41
C ALA A 39 5.92 -18.31 11.87
N LEU A 40 6.55 -17.17 12.11
CA LEU A 40 7.02 -16.77 13.44
C LEU A 40 6.01 -15.87 14.16
N LEU A 41 5.02 -15.35 13.42
CA LEU A 41 4.05 -14.42 13.98
C LEU A 41 3.08 -15.15 14.91
N PRO A 42 2.90 -14.70 16.15
CA PRO A 42 1.89 -15.23 17.06
C PRO A 42 0.49 -14.73 16.69
N GLU A 43 -0.52 -15.42 17.19
CA GLU A 43 -1.89 -14.93 17.25
C GLU A 43 -2.16 -14.39 18.65
N ILE A 44 -2.43 -13.09 18.76
CA ILE A 44 -2.57 -12.38 20.03
C ILE A 44 -3.99 -11.86 20.16
N LYS A 45 -4.69 -12.29 21.21
CA LYS A 45 -6.09 -11.91 21.51
C LYS A 45 -6.14 -10.66 22.39
N ASN A 46 -5.77 -9.51 21.80
CA ASN A 46 -5.84 -8.21 22.47
C ASN A 46 -7.29 -7.75 22.64
N GLN A 47 -7.57 -7.01 23.73
CA GLN A 47 -8.87 -6.39 24.01
C GLN A 47 -8.95 -4.96 23.46
N THR A 48 -7.89 -4.18 23.63
CA THR A 48 -7.75 -2.83 23.07
C THR A 48 -7.61 -2.91 21.56
N GLU A 49 -8.53 -2.32 20.82
CA GLU A 49 -8.43 -2.30 19.36
C GLU A 49 -7.31 -1.36 18.90
N ILE A 50 -6.39 -1.86 18.10
CA ILE A 50 -5.31 -1.05 17.52
C ILE A 50 -5.71 -0.57 16.13
N VAL A 51 -5.82 0.76 15.95
CA VAL A 51 -6.08 1.37 14.65
C VAL A 51 -4.78 1.95 14.10
N LEU A 52 -4.22 1.27 13.10
CA LEU A 52 -3.01 1.72 12.42
C LEU A 52 -3.38 2.69 11.30
N VAL A 53 -2.99 3.96 11.45
CA VAL A 53 -3.14 4.98 10.42
C VAL A 53 -1.80 5.13 9.71
N GLN A 54 -1.70 4.48 8.53
CA GLN A 54 -0.45 4.34 7.79
C GLN A 54 -0.34 5.34 6.65
N HIS A 55 0.78 6.05 6.60
CA HIS A 55 1.10 6.85 5.42
C HIS A 55 1.31 5.97 4.19
N VAL A 56 0.80 6.39 3.03
CA VAL A 56 0.83 5.60 1.78
C VAL A 56 2.22 5.12 1.39
N SER A 57 3.27 5.90 1.66
CA SER A 57 4.66 5.54 1.35
C SER A 57 5.18 4.33 2.17
N GLU A 58 4.57 4.04 3.32
CA GLU A 58 4.96 2.90 4.16
C GLU A 58 4.28 1.60 3.74
N ARG A 59 3.17 1.67 3.01
CA ARG A 59 2.36 0.50 2.63
C ARG A 59 3.18 -0.60 1.97
N ASP A 60 4.02 -0.24 1.02
CA ASP A 60 4.81 -1.18 0.23
C ASP A 60 6.26 -1.28 0.69
N HIS A 61 6.59 -0.66 1.84
CA HIS A 61 7.94 -0.72 2.40
C HIS A 61 8.30 -2.17 2.79
N PRO A 62 9.48 -2.70 2.38
CA PRO A 62 9.85 -4.10 2.62
C PRO A 62 9.98 -4.47 4.10
N PHE A 63 10.23 -3.48 4.95
CA PHE A 63 10.37 -3.65 6.42
C PHE A 63 9.20 -3.02 7.18
N ASN A 64 8.02 -3.12 6.63
CA ASN A 64 6.80 -2.57 7.22
C ASN A 64 6.43 -3.32 8.51
N THR A 65 6.64 -2.67 9.67
CA THR A 65 6.35 -3.23 11.00
C THR A 65 4.86 -3.24 11.32
N ALA A 66 4.08 -2.29 10.80
CA ALA A 66 2.62 -2.28 10.93
C ALA A 66 1.97 -3.53 10.30
N ARG A 67 2.58 -4.10 9.26
CA ARG A 67 2.13 -5.36 8.66
C ARG A 67 2.29 -6.54 9.62
N MET A 68 3.36 -6.57 10.42
CA MET A 68 3.55 -7.61 11.44
C MET A 68 2.49 -7.47 12.54
N VAL A 69 2.26 -6.25 13.02
CA VAL A 69 1.20 -5.94 14.00
C VAL A 69 -0.15 -6.43 13.50
N ARG A 70 -0.56 -5.99 12.30
CA ARG A 70 -1.84 -6.41 11.70
C ARG A 70 -1.99 -7.93 11.53
N SER A 71 -0.88 -8.62 11.28
CA SER A 71 -0.91 -10.07 11.06
C SER A 71 -0.91 -10.89 12.35
N SER A 72 -0.68 -10.26 13.50
CA SER A 72 -0.54 -10.91 14.80
C SER A 72 -1.67 -10.58 15.77
N LEU A 73 -2.22 -9.38 15.73
CA LEU A 73 -3.26 -8.95 16.65
C LEU A 73 -4.65 -9.25 16.09
N ASP A 74 -5.53 -9.80 16.94
CA ASP A 74 -6.90 -10.14 16.59
C ASP A 74 -7.74 -8.87 16.35
N ARG A 75 -7.64 -7.90 17.25
CA ARG A 75 -8.36 -6.62 17.14
C ARG A 75 -7.46 -5.54 16.58
N THR A 76 -7.32 -5.52 15.25
CA THR A 76 -6.52 -4.53 14.54
C THR A 76 -7.18 -4.08 13.26
N LYS A 77 -7.24 -2.76 13.06
CA LYS A 77 -7.63 -2.11 11.80
C LYS A 77 -6.43 -1.41 11.19
N LEU A 78 -6.31 -1.44 9.87
CA LEU A 78 -5.30 -0.68 9.12
C LEU A 78 -5.99 0.16 8.07
N VAL A 79 -5.80 1.47 8.14
CA VAL A 79 -6.17 2.43 7.10
C VAL A 79 -4.90 3.05 6.52
N SER A 80 -4.78 3.07 5.19
CA SER A 80 -3.57 3.56 4.53
C SER A 80 -3.91 4.58 3.44
N GLY A 81 -3.21 5.70 3.43
CA GLY A 81 -3.42 6.77 2.47
C GLY A 81 -2.49 7.95 2.68
N ASP A 82 -2.60 8.94 1.81
CA ASP A 82 -2.13 10.30 2.08
C ASP A 82 -3.14 11.06 2.96
N SER A 83 -2.78 12.24 3.46
CA SER A 83 -3.63 13.04 4.35
C SER A 83 -5.02 13.30 3.75
N LYS A 84 -5.11 13.59 2.46
CA LYS A 84 -6.38 13.88 1.80
C LYS A 84 -7.28 12.64 1.73
N ARG A 85 -6.74 11.52 1.26
CA ARG A 85 -7.49 10.25 1.18
C ARG A 85 -7.93 9.77 2.54
N LEU A 86 -7.09 9.91 3.57
CA LEU A 86 -7.40 9.52 4.94
C LEU A 86 -8.42 10.45 5.59
N ALA A 87 -8.40 11.75 5.30
CA ALA A 87 -9.40 12.70 5.77
C ALA A 87 -10.79 12.41 5.17
N ASP A 88 -10.82 12.02 3.88
CA ASP A 88 -12.04 11.62 3.17
C ASP A 88 -12.49 10.18 3.53
N ALA A 89 -11.57 9.34 4.01
CA ALA A 89 -11.88 8.00 4.46
C ALA A 89 -12.62 8.06 5.81
N ASN A 90 -13.85 7.61 5.81
CA ASN A 90 -14.63 7.54 7.03
C ASN A 90 -14.23 6.27 7.82
N PHE A 91 -13.07 6.32 8.50
CA PHE A 91 -12.77 5.30 9.50
C PHE A 91 -13.36 5.72 10.85
N GLU A 92 -14.21 4.86 11.38
CA GLU A 92 -14.90 5.13 12.63
C GLU A 92 -13.97 4.89 13.81
N LEU A 93 -13.92 5.88 14.69
CA LEU A 93 -13.26 5.79 15.99
C LEU A 93 -14.35 5.75 17.07
N GLY A 94 -14.17 4.86 18.05
CA GLY A 94 -15.06 4.75 19.20
C GLY A 94 -14.96 5.96 20.13
N GLU A 95 -15.93 6.11 21.01
CA GLU A 95 -15.97 7.21 22.01
C GLU A 95 -14.77 7.18 22.95
N SER A 96 -14.27 5.99 23.28
CA SER A 96 -13.07 5.78 24.12
C SER A 96 -11.80 5.56 23.28
N ALA A 97 -11.68 6.26 22.14
CA ALA A 97 -10.47 6.21 21.33
C ALA A 97 -9.42 7.22 21.83
N GLY A 98 -8.15 6.82 21.76
CA GLY A 98 -7.03 7.69 22.05
C GLY A 98 -5.93 7.60 20.99
N LEU A 99 -5.09 8.61 20.90
CA LEU A 99 -4.01 8.72 19.94
C LEU A 99 -2.65 8.51 20.63
N LEU A 100 -1.92 7.51 20.23
CA LEU A 100 -0.53 7.32 20.68
C LEU A 100 0.39 8.26 19.89
N TYR A 101 0.62 9.43 20.46
CA TYR A 101 1.44 10.46 19.85
C TYR A 101 1.99 11.44 20.90
N PRO A 102 3.31 11.64 20.99
CA PRO A 102 3.89 12.56 21.97
C PRO A 102 3.50 14.00 21.65
N SER A 103 2.95 14.68 22.65
CA SER A 103 2.57 16.09 22.57
C SER A 103 2.71 16.73 23.95
N SER A 104 2.61 18.06 24.02
CA SER A 104 2.67 18.80 25.30
C SER A 104 1.50 18.46 26.25
N THR A 105 0.41 17.89 25.72
CA THR A 105 -0.77 17.48 26.50
C THR A 105 -0.89 15.97 26.62
N ALA A 106 0.08 15.20 26.11
CA ALA A 106 0.01 13.75 26.14
C ALA A 106 0.18 13.21 27.57
N MET A 107 -0.72 12.32 27.93
CA MET A 107 -0.65 11.59 29.20
C MET A 107 0.23 10.35 29.03
N THR A 108 1.04 10.06 30.02
CA THR A 108 1.84 8.82 30.03
C THR A 108 0.91 7.62 30.20
N LEU A 109 0.97 6.69 29.28
CA LEU A 109 0.00 5.59 29.19
C LEU A 109 0.00 4.69 30.45
N SER A 110 1.17 4.44 31.04
CA SER A 110 1.31 3.68 32.28
C SER A 110 0.63 4.32 33.49
N ASN A 111 0.38 5.63 33.46
CA ASN A 111 -0.21 6.36 34.57
C ASN A 111 -1.76 6.43 34.48
N ILE A 112 -2.35 5.87 33.43
CA ILE A 112 -3.79 5.90 33.24
C ILE A 112 -4.46 4.83 34.10
N PRO A 113 -5.44 5.20 34.95
CA PRO A 113 -6.24 4.24 35.70
C PRO A 113 -6.92 3.23 34.81
N LYS A 114 -7.12 2.01 35.30
CA LYS A 114 -7.61 0.89 34.46
C LYS A 114 -8.98 1.17 33.85
N ASP A 115 -9.84 1.87 34.53
CA ASP A 115 -11.19 2.26 34.13
C ASP A 115 -11.22 3.44 33.13
N GLU A 116 -10.12 4.19 33.03
CA GLU A 116 -9.97 5.32 32.09
C GLU A 116 -9.14 4.94 30.85
N ARG A 117 -8.68 3.70 30.73
CA ARG A 117 -7.87 3.25 29.60
C ARG A 117 -8.67 3.26 28.30
N PRO A 118 -8.06 3.68 27.19
CA PRO A 118 -8.73 3.66 25.90
C PRO A 118 -9.05 2.22 25.48
N SER A 119 -10.26 1.97 25.01
CA SER A 119 -10.64 0.69 24.40
C SER A 119 -10.17 0.58 22.96
N GLN A 120 -9.77 1.71 22.38
CA GLN A 120 -9.24 1.80 21.02
C GLN A 120 -8.04 2.76 21.01
N LEU A 121 -6.90 2.30 20.48
CA LEU A 121 -5.68 3.10 20.40
C LEU A 121 -5.27 3.30 18.95
N VAL A 122 -5.26 4.57 18.53
CA VAL A 122 -4.77 4.96 17.19
C VAL A 122 -3.27 5.11 17.23
N VAL A 123 -2.59 4.46 16.29
CA VAL A 123 -1.13 4.51 16.15
C VAL A 123 -0.78 4.93 14.73
N ILE A 124 0.06 5.96 14.59
CA ILE A 124 0.48 6.46 13.29
C ILE A 124 1.68 5.67 12.79
N ASP A 125 1.58 5.14 11.58
CA ASP A 125 2.68 4.46 10.91
C ASP A 125 3.24 5.31 9.77
N GLY A 126 4.41 5.87 9.99
CA GLY A 126 5.09 6.78 9.07
C GLY A 126 6.36 7.36 9.68
N THR A 127 7.14 8.07 8.87
CA THR A 127 8.24 8.88 9.40
C THR A 127 7.70 10.03 10.25
N TRP A 128 8.50 10.59 11.14
CA TRP A 128 8.07 11.71 11.99
C TRP A 128 7.46 12.90 11.23
N PRO A 129 8.00 13.36 10.09
CA PRO A 129 7.34 14.40 9.28
C PRO A 129 5.99 13.95 8.73
N GLN A 130 5.85 12.68 8.31
CA GLN A 130 4.60 12.13 7.84
C GLN A 130 3.58 12.01 8.96
N ALA A 131 3.98 11.49 10.14
CA ALA A 131 3.13 11.39 11.32
C ALA A 131 2.62 12.76 11.75
N LYS A 132 3.49 13.77 11.83
CA LYS A 132 3.12 15.16 12.14
C LYS A 132 2.09 15.71 11.16
N THR A 133 2.26 15.42 9.87
CA THR A 133 1.32 15.85 8.82
C THR A 133 -0.03 15.16 9.00
N LEU A 134 -0.07 13.84 9.20
CA LEU A 134 -1.30 13.09 9.40
C LEU A 134 -2.07 13.56 10.65
N VAL A 135 -1.37 13.75 11.79
CA VAL A 135 -2.00 14.22 13.03
C VAL A 135 -2.58 15.63 12.87
N ARG A 136 -1.90 16.51 12.13
CA ARG A 136 -2.38 17.87 11.88
C ARG A 136 -3.60 17.89 10.94
N ASP A 137 -3.57 17.07 9.88
CA ASP A 137 -4.51 17.21 8.76
C ASP A 137 -5.76 16.34 8.90
N LEU A 138 -5.72 15.26 9.71
CA LEU A 138 -6.85 14.35 9.87
C LEU A 138 -7.87 14.88 10.89
N PRO A 139 -9.09 15.26 10.47
CA PRO A 139 -10.11 15.75 11.38
C PRO A 139 -10.48 14.76 12.49
N GLN A 140 -10.42 13.45 12.18
CA GLN A 140 -10.76 12.37 13.10
C GLN A 140 -9.81 12.29 14.31
N LEU A 141 -8.59 12.81 14.20
CA LEU A 141 -7.58 12.74 15.25
C LEU A 141 -7.54 13.99 16.14
N LYS A 142 -8.17 15.10 15.73
CA LYS A 142 -8.02 16.42 16.39
C LYS A 142 -8.47 16.46 17.85
N ASN A 143 -9.50 15.70 18.18
CA ASN A 143 -10.13 15.73 19.49
C ASN A 143 -9.81 14.51 20.35
N LEU A 144 -8.92 13.64 19.89
CA LEU A 144 -8.54 12.47 20.66
C LEU A 144 -7.63 12.87 21.83
N PRO A 145 -7.78 12.26 23.01
CA PRO A 145 -6.77 12.34 24.05
C PRO A 145 -5.45 11.77 23.52
N HIS A 146 -4.34 12.48 23.77
CA HIS A 146 -3.02 12.03 23.36
C HIS A 146 -2.38 11.23 24.50
N TYR A 147 -1.78 10.13 24.11
CA TYR A 147 -1.00 9.27 24.98
C TYR A 147 0.43 9.18 24.50
N GLN A 148 1.35 9.01 25.43
CA GLN A 148 2.77 8.79 25.17
C GLN A 148 3.31 7.61 25.94
N LEU A 149 4.34 7.00 25.40
CA LEU A 149 5.15 5.99 26.06
C LEU A 149 6.38 6.66 26.67
N VAL A 150 6.90 6.07 27.72
CA VAL A 150 8.22 6.40 28.26
C VAL A 150 9.11 5.19 27.99
N PRO A 151 9.86 5.15 26.88
CA PRO A 151 10.73 4.05 26.56
C PRO A 151 11.82 3.92 27.62
N THR A 152 11.96 2.73 28.21
CA THR A 152 13.01 2.43 29.19
C THR A 152 14.28 1.90 28.53
N GLN A 153 14.18 1.53 27.26
CA GLN A 153 15.30 1.00 26.47
C GLN A 153 15.23 1.55 25.04
N PRO A 154 16.37 1.68 24.36
CA PRO A 154 16.41 2.03 22.94
C PRO A 154 15.64 1.04 22.08
N GLY A 155 15.07 1.53 20.99
CA GLY A 155 14.43 0.68 19.97
C GLY A 155 15.44 -0.29 19.33
N ASN A 156 14.97 -1.44 18.88
CA ASN A 156 15.80 -2.49 18.29
C ASN A 156 15.72 -2.53 16.75
N TYR A 157 15.19 -1.47 16.13
CA TYR A 157 14.99 -1.39 14.67
C TYR A 157 16.24 -0.96 13.89
N ARG A 158 17.35 -1.62 14.14
CA ARG A 158 18.71 -1.30 13.63
C ARG A 158 18.88 -1.28 12.12
N ILE A 159 17.86 -1.64 11.35
CA ILE A 159 17.87 -1.64 9.87
C ILE A 159 17.24 -0.37 9.26
N ARG A 160 16.74 0.53 10.09
CA ARG A 160 16.23 1.85 9.69
C ARG A 160 16.84 2.92 10.58
N LEU A 161 17.28 4.04 9.96
CA LEU A 161 17.76 5.18 10.72
C LEU A 161 16.57 5.84 11.43
N GLU A 162 16.62 5.85 12.74
CA GLU A 162 15.69 6.56 13.58
C GLU A 162 16.26 7.94 13.96
N PRO A 163 15.41 8.95 14.21
CA PRO A 163 15.89 10.31 14.49
C PRO A 163 16.63 10.45 15.80
N ASP A 164 16.38 9.57 16.77
CA ASP A 164 17.04 9.52 18.07
C ASP A 164 17.12 8.08 18.61
N ASP A 165 17.95 7.87 19.63
CA ASP A 165 18.22 6.55 20.21
C ASP A 165 17.03 5.95 20.99
N VAL A 166 15.98 6.75 21.25
CA VAL A 166 14.79 6.32 21.99
C VAL A 166 13.56 6.18 21.10
N SER A 167 13.70 6.39 19.81
CA SER A 167 12.62 6.19 18.86
C SER A 167 12.23 4.71 18.78
N LEU A 168 10.94 4.43 18.72
CA LEU A 168 10.38 3.08 18.60
C LEU A 168 9.80 2.88 17.20
N SER A 169 9.99 1.70 16.63
CA SER A 169 9.20 1.30 15.47
C SER A 169 7.72 1.16 15.83
N THR A 170 6.84 1.22 14.83
CA THR A 170 5.40 1.06 15.04
C THR A 170 5.06 -0.23 15.80
N LEU A 171 5.77 -1.32 15.54
CA LEU A 171 5.58 -2.58 16.26
C LEU A 171 5.99 -2.47 17.73
N GLU A 172 7.16 -1.92 18.00
CA GLU A 172 7.67 -1.75 19.38
C GLU A 172 6.74 -0.83 20.18
N ALA A 173 6.28 0.26 19.56
CA ALA A 173 5.33 1.18 20.19
C ALA A 173 4.01 0.48 20.53
N VAL A 174 3.46 -0.31 19.61
CA VAL A 174 2.22 -1.07 19.86
C VAL A 174 2.42 -2.12 20.95
N VAL A 175 3.53 -2.86 20.91
CA VAL A 175 3.80 -3.87 21.94
C VAL A 175 3.97 -3.23 23.32
N GLN A 176 4.69 -2.11 23.42
CA GLN A 176 4.83 -1.41 24.69
C GLN A 176 3.49 -0.87 25.18
N ALA A 177 2.69 -0.25 24.30
CA ALA A 177 1.36 0.23 24.65
C ALA A 177 0.46 -0.89 25.18
N LEU A 178 0.44 -2.04 24.50
CA LEU A 178 -0.35 -3.19 24.95
C LEU A 178 0.16 -3.78 26.30
N ARG A 179 1.45 -3.78 26.55
CA ARG A 179 1.97 -4.19 27.88
C ARG A 179 1.47 -3.27 29.00
N GLU A 180 1.32 -1.99 28.72
CA GLU A 180 0.82 -1.02 29.70
C GLU A 180 -0.72 -1.08 29.85
N LEU A 181 -1.44 -1.29 28.75
CA LEU A 181 -2.91 -1.37 28.74
C LEU A 181 -3.43 -2.73 29.21
N GLU A 182 -2.76 -3.80 28.82
CA GLU A 182 -3.19 -5.19 29.02
C GLU A 182 -2.01 -6.03 29.60
N PRO A 183 -1.61 -5.82 30.87
CA PRO A 183 -0.45 -6.51 31.46
C PRO A 183 -0.55 -8.04 31.44
N GLU A 184 -1.76 -8.57 31.41
CA GLU A 184 -2.03 -10.02 31.36
C GLU A 184 -1.95 -10.60 29.93
N LEU A 185 -1.74 -9.76 28.91
CA LEU A 185 -1.72 -10.20 27.54
C LEU A 185 -0.45 -11.01 27.26
N LEU A 186 -0.67 -12.25 26.89
CA LEU A 186 0.40 -13.19 26.57
C LEU A 186 0.93 -12.99 25.13
N ASP A 187 2.04 -13.61 24.84
CA ASP A 187 2.64 -13.73 23.51
C ASP A 187 3.17 -12.43 22.86
N LEU A 188 3.08 -11.28 23.51
CA LEU A 188 3.70 -10.04 23.04
C LEU A 188 5.23 -10.20 22.85
N ASN A 189 5.87 -11.01 23.70
CA ASN A 189 7.31 -11.31 23.57
C ASN A 189 7.60 -12.08 22.28
N LYS A 190 6.74 -13.02 21.89
CA LYS A 190 6.88 -13.76 20.60
C LYS A 190 6.82 -12.83 19.39
N LEU A 191 6.00 -11.78 19.46
CA LEU A 191 5.92 -10.78 18.39
C LEU A 191 7.23 -9.98 18.29
N ILE A 192 7.82 -9.60 19.43
CA ILE A 192 9.15 -8.96 19.46
C ILE A 192 10.24 -9.91 18.93
N GLU A 193 10.24 -11.17 19.33
CA GLU A 193 11.20 -12.18 18.84
C GLU A 193 11.08 -12.38 17.30
N ALA A 194 9.86 -12.39 16.76
CA ALA A 194 9.64 -12.46 15.33
C ALA A 194 10.18 -11.21 14.61
N PHE A 195 10.00 -10.03 15.22
CA PHE A 195 10.54 -8.78 14.71
C PHE A 195 12.07 -8.76 14.75
N GLU A 196 12.69 -9.12 15.88
CA GLU A 196 14.14 -9.21 16.01
C GLU A 196 14.75 -10.22 15.04
N THR A 197 14.09 -11.36 14.85
CA THR A 197 14.49 -12.35 13.85
C THR A 197 14.45 -11.76 12.43
N MET A 198 13.43 -10.96 12.11
CA MET A 198 13.35 -10.26 10.83
C MET A 198 14.51 -9.26 10.65
N VAL A 199 14.81 -8.49 11.70
CA VAL A 199 15.94 -7.52 11.72
C VAL A 199 17.26 -8.26 11.55
N GLN A 200 17.50 -9.31 12.35
CA GLN A 200 18.75 -10.07 12.31
C GLN A 200 18.98 -10.74 10.95
N ARG A 201 17.97 -11.39 10.39
CA ARG A 201 18.06 -11.97 9.03
C ARG A 201 18.43 -10.94 7.97
N GLN A 202 18.01 -9.68 8.15
CA GLN A 202 18.38 -8.61 7.23
C GLN A 202 19.83 -8.18 7.44
N LEU A 203 20.29 -8.06 8.67
CA LEU A 203 21.67 -7.69 9.00
C LEU A 203 22.66 -8.76 8.54
N ASP A 204 22.29 -10.02 8.62
CA ASP A 204 23.13 -11.16 8.19
C ASP A 204 23.18 -11.30 6.66
N HIS A 205 22.37 -10.56 5.93
CA HIS A 205 22.36 -10.66 4.47
C HIS A 205 23.70 -10.13 3.90
N PRO A 206 24.41 -10.91 3.06
CA PRO A 206 25.76 -10.57 2.59
C PRO A 206 25.91 -9.20 1.92
N LYS A 207 24.83 -8.70 1.29
CA LYS A 207 24.82 -7.38 0.62
C LYS A 207 24.65 -6.20 1.60
N VAL A 208 24.33 -6.44 2.86
CA VAL A 208 24.13 -5.37 3.86
C VAL A 208 25.43 -5.07 4.59
N LYS A 209 26.37 -6.02 4.66
CA LYS A 209 27.67 -5.86 5.34
C LYS A 209 28.57 -4.76 4.76
N SER A 210 28.25 -4.17 3.62
CA SER A 210 29.13 -3.19 2.94
C SER A 210 28.56 -1.79 2.78
N SER A 211 27.35 -1.51 3.23
CA SER A 211 26.84 -0.16 3.14
C SER A 211 26.25 0.28 4.47
N HIS A 212 26.93 1.18 5.16
CA HIS A 212 26.24 2.17 5.94
C HIS A 212 25.09 2.67 5.07
N TYR A 213 23.86 2.56 5.54
CA TYR A 213 22.69 3.10 4.89
C TYR A 213 22.74 4.64 4.98
N SER A 214 23.83 5.20 4.46
CA SER A 214 23.92 6.61 4.20
C SER A 214 23.00 6.87 3.01
N GLY A 215 21.92 7.62 3.26
CA GLY A 215 20.91 8.01 2.28
C GLY A 215 21.44 8.86 1.13
N GLY A 216 22.52 8.42 0.50
CA GLY A 216 22.96 8.92 -0.78
C GLY A 216 22.01 8.40 -1.84
N ARG A 217 21.22 9.27 -2.46
CA ARG A 217 20.56 9.00 -3.71
C ARG A 217 21.60 8.49 -4.70
N LYS A 218 21.75 7.17 -4.83
CA LYS A 218 22.43 6.62 -5.99
C LYS A 218 21.60 7.02 -7.19
N SER A 219 22.16 7.86 -8.05
CA SER A 219 21.65 8.25 -9.35
C SER A 219 21.69 7.06 -10.30
N GLY A 220 20.79 6.16 -10.13
CA GLY A 220 20.44 5.07 -11.00
C GLY A 220 19.03 4.69 -10.56
N ARG A 221 18.02 5.28 -11.19
CA ARG A 221 16.66 4.78 -11.08
C ARG A 221 16.72 3.32 -11.47
N SER A 222 16.69 2.40 -10.50
CA SER A 222 16.29 1.05 -10.77
C SER A 222 14.87 1.19 -11.31
N LEU A 223 14.72 0.98 -12.60
CA LEU A 223 13.41 0.88 -13.19
C LEU A 223 12.72 -0.25 -12.44
N ASN A 224 11.68 0.07 -11.66
CA ASN A 224 10.81 -0.92 -11.05
C ASN A 224 9.95 -1.54 -12.16
N ILE A 225 10.60 -2.29 -13.05
CA ILE A 225 9.92 -3.02 -14.10
C ILE A 225 9.23 -4.21 -13.45
N PRO A 226 7.91 -4.34 -13.58
CA PRO A 226 7.19 -5.51 -13.13
C PRO A 226 7.81 -6.77 -13.75
N ARG A 227 8.01 -7.82 -12.94
CA ARG A 227 8.68 -9.04 -13.37
C ARG A 227 8.03 -9.70 -14.59
N GLY A 228 6.70 -9.60 -14.72
CA GLY A 228 5.98 -10.11 -15.89
C GLY A 228 6.45 -9.51 -17.22
N LEU A 229 7.04 -8.29 -17.18
CA LEU A 229 7.57 -7.62 -18.37
C LEU A 229 9.01 -8.05 -18.72
N LEU A 230 9.66 -8.86 -17.88
CA LEU A 230 11.04 -9.30 -18.06
C LEU A 230 11.14 -10.69 -18.72
N PHE A 231 10.01 -11.33 -19.03
CA PHE A 231 9.99 -12.64 -19.68
C PHE A 231 9.75 -12.47 -21.18
N PRO A 232 10.77 -12.59 -22.03
CA PRO A 232 10.63 -12.43 -23.48
C PRO A 232 9.71 -13.48 -24.13
N GLU A 233 9.43 -14.57 -23.42
CA GLU A 233 8.62 -15.69 -23.92
C GLU A 233 7.10 -15.46 -23.73
N LYS A 234 6.71 -14.47 -22.95
CA LYS A 234 5.30 -14.18 -22.68
C LYS A 234 4.81 -13.03 -23.53
N SER A 235 3.68 -13.25 -24.16
CA SER A 235 2.92 -12.16 -24.79
C SER A 235 2.47 -11.15 -23.72
N ILE A 236 2.68 -9.89 -23.99
CA ILE A 236 2.30 -8.78 -23.10
C ILE A 236 1.14 -8.03 -23.73
N VAL A 237 0.07 -7.90 -22.99
CA VAL A 237 -1.09 -7.05 -23.35
C VAL A 237 -1.04 -5.83 -22.44
N VAL A 238 -0.83 -4.66 -23.03
CA VAL A 238 -0.93 -3.38 -22.32
C VAL A 238 -2.35 -2.86 -22.52
N ALA A 239 -3.06 -2.62 -21.44
CA ALA A 239 -4.42 -2.14 -21.45
C ALA A 239 -4.58 -0.85 -20.66
N TYR A 240 -5.48 -0.01 -21.11
CA TYR A 240 -5.91 1.23 -20.50
C TYR A 240 -7.44 1.25 -20.43
N GLY A 241 -7.99 1.70 -19.32
CA GLY A 241 -9.42 1.79 -19.14
C GLY A 241 -9.85 3.05 -18.39
N GLU A 242 -10.91 3.68 -18.86
CA GLU A 242 -11.55 4.81 -18.20
C GLU A 242 -12.89 4.41 -17.58
N LEU A 243 -13.14 4.93 -16.38
CA LEU A 243 -14.38 4.74 -15.65
C LEU A 243 -15.26 6.00 -15.75
N GLU A 244 -16.56 5.81 -15.59
CA GLU A 244 -17.49 6.95 -15.46
C GLU A 244 -17.02 7.98 -14.44
N CYS A 245 -17.09 9.27 -14.80
CA CYS A 245 -16.77 10.36 -13.91
C CYS A 245 -17.79 10.46 -12.77
N ARG A 246 -17.35 10.80 -11.55
CA ARG A 246 -18.27 11.19 -10.48
C ARG A 246 -18.81 12.59 -10.77
N SER A 247 -20.13 12.80 -10.66
CA SER A 247 -20.66 14.15 -10.59
C SER A 247 -20.27 14.79 -9.24
N GLU A 248 -20.05 16.11 -9.24
CA GLU A 248 -19.71 16.85 -8.00
C GLU A 248 -20.76 16.65 -6.89
N SER A 249 -22.05 16.49 -7.26
CA SER A 249 -23.15 16.24 -6.32
C SER A 249 -23.08 14.84 -5.67
N GLU A 250 -22.38 13.90 -6.25
CA GLU A 250 -22.26 12.50 -5.79
C GLU A 250 -20.97 12.25 -5.00
N ALA A 251 -19.97 13.11 -5.14
CA ALA A 251 -18.79 13.10 -4.28
C ALA A 251 -19.16 13.24 -2.81
N ASN A 252 -20.32 13.88 -2.52
CA ASN A 252 -20.85 14.09 -1.17
C ASN A 252 -21.87 13.03 -0.71
N ARG A 253 -22.28 12.11 -1.57
CA ARG A 253 -23.20 11.01 -1.20
C ARG A 253 -22.44 9.71 -1.06
N ARG A 254 -22.43 9.15 0.14
CA ARG A 254 -21.74 7.92 0.58
C ARG A 254 -22.30 6.60 -0.02
N GLN A 255 -22.89 6.62 -1.21
CA GLN A 255 -23.24 5.38 -1.89
C GLN A 255 -22.10 5.04 -2.85
N ASP A 256 -21.43 3.91 -2.60
CA ASP A 256 -20.54 3.21 -3.54
C ASP A 256 -21.33 2.75 -4.76
N LEU A 257 -21.76 3.71 -5.57
CA LEU A 257 -22.26 3.42 -6.88
C LEU A 257 -21.06 2.96 -7.71
N GLN A 258 -20.99 1.65 -7.93
CA GLN A 258 -19.96 1.04 -8.77
C GLN A 258 -19.90 1.80 -10.10
N ARG A 259 -18.75 2.45 -10.32
CA ARG A 259 -18.48 3.11 -11.59
C ARG A 259 -18.42 2.04 -12.67
N GLY A 260 -19.17 2.23 -13.76
CA GLY A 260 -19.04 1.39 -14.94
C GLY A 260 -17.76 1.74 -15.70
N PRO A 261 -17.10 0.76 -16.32
CA PRO A 261 -16.10 1.05 -17.34
C PRO A 261 -16.78 1.72 -18.53
N LEU A 262 -16.13 2.72 -19.12
CA LEU A 262 -16.62 3.44 -20.31
C LEU A 262 -15.80 3.14 -21.55
N VAL A 263 -14.49 3.14 -21.41
CA VAL A 263 -13.55 2.91 -22.50
C VAL A 263 -12.56 1.87 -22.06
N TRP A 264 -12.26 0.95 -22.95
CA TRP A 264 -11.19 -0.01 -22.74
C TRP A 264 -10.41 -0.15 -24.04
N SER A 265 -9.11 0.15 -23.98
CA SER A 265 -8.19 -0.01 -25.08
C SER A 265 -7.06 -0.93 -24.66
N ALA A 266 -6.70 -1.87 -25.51
CA ALA A 266 -5.57 -2.75 -25.22
C ALA A 266 -4.74 -3.02 -26.49
N HIS A 267 -3.46 -3.21 -26.29
CA HIS A 267 -2.51 -3.48 -27.35
C HIS A 267 -1.63 -4.66 -26.97
N ARG A 268 -1.54 -5.65 -27.84
CA ARG A 268 -0.63 -6.79 -27.69
C ARG A 268 0.73 -6.44 -28.23
N LEU A 269 1.75 -6.50 -27.38
CA LEU A 269 3.13 -6.34 -27.79
C LEU A 269 3.63 -7.65 -28.36
N GLU A 270 3.81 -7.71 -29.67
CA GLU A 270 4.37 -8.87 -30.35
C GLU A 270 5.88 -8.71 -30.52
N GLN A 271 6.58 -9.86 -30.50
CA GLN A 271 8.04 -9.88 -30.58
C GLN A 271 8.57 -9.84 -32.03
N SER A 272 7.69 -9.92 -33.03
CA SER A 272 8.08 -9.91 -34.45
C SER A 272 7.70 -8.58 -35.12
N PRO A 273 8.64 -7.96 -35.85
CA PRO A 273 8.35 -6.70 -36.54
C PRO A 273 7.34 -6.83 -37.70
N ASP A 274 7.06 -8.07 -38.16
CA ASP A 274 6.15 -8.33 -39.30
C ASP A 274 4.72 -8.69 -38.87
N SER A 275 4.43 -8.75 -37.58
CA SER A 275 3.09 -9.04 -37.10
C SER A 275 2.23 -7.80 -37.04
N HIS A 276 1.01 -7.89 -37.59
CA HIS A 276 0.00 -6.86 -37.38
C HIS A 276 -0.34 -6.78 -35.90
N ALA A 277 -0.10 -5.62 -35.29
CA ALA A 277 -0.38 -5.39 -33.88
C ALA A 277 -1.87 -5.69 -33.57
N ASP A 278 -2.07 -6.65 -32.66
CA ASP A 278 -3.41 -7.02 -32.19
C ASP A 278 -3.91 -5.92 -31.24
N ASN A 279 -4.87 -5.16 -31.70
CA ASN A 279 -5.51 -4.07 -30.96
C ASN A 279 -6.91 -4.47 -30.54
N PHE A 280 -7.27 -4.06 -29.34
CA PHE A 280 -8.62 -4.18 -28.80
C PHE A 280 -9.10 -2.81 -28.36
N GLU A 281 -10.26 -2.41 -28.83
CA GLU A 281 -10.93 -1.18 -28.40
C GLU A 281 -12.40 -1.48 -28.17
N SER A 282 -12.92 -0.92 -27.06
CA SER A 282 -14.31 -1.09 -26.67
C SER A 282 -14.82 0.18 -25.98
N PHE A 283 -16.00 0.61 -26.44
CA PHE A 283 -16.79 1.66 -25.80
C PHE A 283 -18.01 0.99 -25.18
N LEU A 284 -18.21 1.21 -23.89
CA LEU A 284 -19.29 0.60 -23.12
C LEU A 284 -20.40 1.61 -22.84
N SER A 285 -21.63 1.11 -22.84
CA SER A 285 -22.79 1.95 -22.62
C SER A 285 -22.73 2.69 -21.29
N PRO A 286 -22.71 4.04 -21.31
CA PRO A 286 -22.67 4.81 -20.09
C PRO A 286 -23.98 4.65 -19.30
N LYS A 287 -23.88 4.44 -18.01
CA LYS A 287 -25.05 4.41 -17.11
C LYS A 287 -25.64 5.80 -16.86
N ARG A 288 -24.91 6.84 -17.25
CA ARG A 288 -25.25 8.25 -17.02
C ARG A 288 -24.85 9.12 -18.21
N PRO A 289 -25.53 10.27 -18.41
CA PRO A 289 -25.14 11.23 -19.42
C PRO A 289 -23.70 11.72 -19.23
N LEU A 290 -22.89 11.63 -20.27
CA LEU A 290 -21.51 12.10 -20.25
C LEU A 290 -21.46 13.63 -20.41
N THR A 291 -20.65 14.29 -19.59
CA THR A 291 -20.46 15.75 -19.66
C THR A 291 -19.51 16.13 -20.80
N ARG A 292 -19.69 17.34 -21.37
CA ARG A 292 -18.78 17.86 -22.40
C ARG A 292 -17.34 17.97 -21.90
N SER A 293 -17.15 18.37 -20.64
CA SER A 293 -15.84 18.49 -20.03
C SER A 293 -15.13 17.13 -19.94
N PHE A 294 -15.87 16.08 -19.55
CA PHE A 294 -15.33 14.73 -19.49
C PHE A 294 -14.93 14.18 -20.87
N LEU A 295 -15.81 14.34 -21.86
CA LEU A 295 -15.52 13.95 -23.24
C LEU A 295 -14.31 14.69 -23.82
N SER A 296 -14.22 16.00 -23.58
CA SER A 296 -13.07 16.80 -23.99
C SER A 296 -11.76 16.38 -23.32
N HIS A 297 -11.82 15.93 -22.07
CA HIS A 297 -10.65 15.41 -21.34
C HIS A 297 -10.11 14.11 -21.95
N LEU A 298 -11.00 13.27 -22.47
CA LEU A 298 -10.66 12.02 -23.14
C LEU A 298 -10.39 12.21 -24.65
N GLU A 299 -10.56 13.41 -25.19
CA GLU A 299 -10.51 13.70 -26.63
C GLU A 299 -11.53 12.89 -27.45
N LEU A 300 -12.68 12.55 -26.84
CA LEU A 300 -13.75 11.77 -27.44
C LEU A 300 -14.95 12.65 -27.74
N SER A 301 -15.75 12.24 -28.76
CA SER A 301 -17.08 12.81 -29.10
C SER A 301 -18.20 11.90 -28.56
N LYS A 302 -19.44 12.41 -28.58
CA LYS A 302 -20.63 11.60 -28.25
C LYS A 302 -20.84 10.45 -29.20
N ASP A 303 -20.43 10.60 -30.45
CA ASP A 303 -20.64 9.61 -31.52
C ASP A 303 -19.92 8.29 -31.23
N HIS A 304 -18.79 8.35 -30.47
CA HIS A 304 -18.09 7.13 -30.01
C HIS A 304 -18.95 6.26 -29.09
N PHE A 305 -20.02 6.85 -28.51
CA PHE A 305 -20.91 6.16 -27.58
C PHE A 305 -22.30 5.87 -28.16
N GLU A 306 -22.52 6.08 -29.49
CA GLU A 306 -23.77 5.77 -30.13
C GLU A 306 -24.00 4.26 -30.37
N ASN A 307 -22.89 3.50 -30.57
CA ASN A 307 -22.92 2.07 -30.82
C ASN A 307 -22.06 1.33 -29.72
N CYS A 308 -22.39 1.55 -28.47
CA CYS A 308 -21.67 0.96 -27.36
C CYS A 308 -22.00 -0.52 -27.18
N GLU A 309 -20.97 -1.26 -26.78
CA GLU A 309 -21.12 -2.64 -26.36
C GLU A 309 -21.81 -2.77 -25.00
N THR A 310 -22.51 -3.87 -24.84
CA THR A 310 -22.95 -4.33 -23.52
C THR A 310 -21.79 -4.96 -22.76
N ALA A 311 -21.92 -5.08 -21.44
CA ALA A 311 -20.92 -5.74 -20.62
C ALA A 311 -20.70 -7.24 -20.99
N ASN A 312 -21.70 -7.88 -21.59
CA ASN A 312 -21.61 -9.29 -22.02
C ASN A 312 -20.82 -9.39 -23.34
N GLU A 313 -21.12 -8.54 -24.30
CA GLU A 313 -20.38 -8.47 -25.57
C GLU A 313 -18.92 -8.13 -25.33
N PHE A 314 -18.64 -7.19 -24.42
CA PHE A 314 -17.28 -6.88 -23.99
C PHE A 314 -16.56 -8.12 -23.43
N ARG A 315 -17.20 -8.88 -22.50
CA ARG A 315 -16.57 -10.06 -21.90
C ARG A 315 -16.26 -11.13 -22.94
N GLU A 316 -17.16 -11.35 -23.86
CA GLU A 316 -16.99 -12.33 -24.94
C GLU A 316 -15.81 -11.92 -25.84
N ARG A 317 -15.80 -10.70 -26.34
CA ARG A 317 -14.72 -10.19 -27.19
C ARG A 317 -13.37 -10.16 -26.46
N TRP A 318 -13.37 -9.71 -25.20
CA TRP A 318 -12.18 -9.68 -24.38
C TRP A 318 -11.63 -11.09 -24.11
N GLY A 319 -12.49 -12.07 -23.85
CA GLY A 319 -12.13 -13.47 -23.67
C GLY A 319 -11.51 -14.10 -24.92
N HIS A 320 -11.89 -13.64 -26.12
CA HIS A 320 -11.25 -14.06 -27.38
C HIS A 320 -9.91 -13.35 -27.64
N PHE A 321 -9.83 -12.08 -27.24
CA PHE A 321 -8.61 -11.29 -27.42
C PHE A 321 -7.51 -11.70 -26.42
N PHE A 322 -7.86 -11.87 -25.15
CA PHE A 322 -6.91 -12.21 -24.08
C PHE A 322 -6.71 -13.72 -24.02
N ARG A 323 -5.50 -14.18 -24.29
CA ARG A 323 -5.15 -15.61 -24.46
C ARG A 323 -4.53 -16.18 -23.18
N ASP A 324 -4.63 -17.49 -23.00
CA ASP A 324 -3.91 -18.18 -21.93
C ASP A 324 -2.38 -17.96 -22.07
N GLY A 325 -1.76 -17.55 -20.99
CA GLY A 325 -0.33 -17.23 -20.94
C GLY A 325 0.02 -15.76 -21.20
N ASP A 326 -0.95 -14.92 -21.60
CA ASP A 326 -0.73 -13.47 -21.69
C ASP A 326 -0.44 -12.85 -20.32
N THR A 327 0.42 -11.83 -20.32
CA THR A 327 0.64 -10.97 -19.17
C THR A 327 -0.08 -9.65 -19.37
N LEU A 328 -1.12 -9.40 -18.59
CA LEU A 328 -1.86 -8.14 -18.64
C LEU A 328 -1.16 -7.06 -17.82
N VAL A 329 -0.88 -5.94 -18.45
CA VAL A 329 -0.37 -4.70 -17.83
C VAL A 329 -1.45 -3.64 -17.95
N VAL A 330 -2.08 -3.29 -16.85
CA VAL A 330 -3.10 -2.25 -16.85
C VAL A 330 -2.46 -0.93 -16.45
N CYS A 331 -2.56 0.05 -17.34
CA CYS A 331 -2.23 1.43 -17.05
C CYS A 331 -3.45 2.08 -16.42
N HIS A 332 -3.31 2.53 -15.17
CA HIS A 332 -4.36 3.27 -14.46
C HIS A 332 -3.92 4.73 -14.35
N PRO A 333 -4.79 5.70 -14.68
CA PRO A 333 -4.50 7.12 -14.52
C PRO A 333 -4.31 7.54 -13.07
#